data_7a11a6cc4c4482a8220b53645439604a
#
_entry.id   7a11a6cc4c4482a8220b53645439604a
#
_cell.length_a   1.000
_cell.length_b   1.000
_cell.length_c   1.000
_cell.angle_alpha   90.00
_cell.angle_beta   90.00
_cell.angle_gamma   90.00
#
_symmetry.space_group_name_H-M   'P 1'
#
loop_
_entity.id
_entity.type
_entity.pdbx_description
1 polymer ?
#
loop_
_entity_poly.entity_id
_entity_poly.type
_entity_poly.pdbx_seq_one_letter_code
_entity_poly.pdbx_strand_id
1 'polypeptide(L)'
;QVRIALPDYLNIPGTHGWLGIKGHIAFGKTTDGNWQEDVAGKDQKYTTNTLYHSKAGFIKIGKEDQCGLSVEFGLEMACIFGGTSYNIVDTKGNKITVQKNGASLKDYLNAFIPGEGKDASEKGVLSNAEGDHLGSYLLRINWKNNNWKISAYADHFFEDQSGMFLLDYDGYGSGKNWN
;
A
#
# COMPACT_ATOMS: atom_id res chain seq x y z
N GLN A 1 -13.78 0.38 8.92
CA GLN A 1 -12.58 1.16 8.66
C GLN A 1 -12.55 2.40 9.54
N VAL A 2 -11.42 2.69 10.16
CA VAL A 2 -11.12 3.96 10.83
C VAL A 2 -10.09 4.67 9.97
N ARG A 3 -10.33 5.96 9.65
CA ARG A 3 -9.44 6.78 8.81
C ARG A 3 -9.23 8.14 9.47
N ILE A 4 -7.97 8.53 9.57
CA ILE A 4 -7.55 9.89 9.92
C ILE A 4 -7.01 10.50 8.63
N ALA A 5 -7.55 11.65 8.23
CA ALA A 5 -7.19 12.28 6.97
C ALA A 5 -7.04 13.78 7.10
N LEU A 6 -6.10 14.30 6.33
CA LEU A 6 -5.99 15.69 5.93
C LEU A 6 -6.38 15.72 4.43
N PRO A 7 -7.68 15.94 4.11
CA PRO A 7 -8.19 15.73 2.75
C PRO A 7 -7.75 16.80 1.77
N ASP A 8 -7.55 18.03 2.26
CA ASP A 8 -7.14 19.17 1.48
C ASP A 8 -5.69 19.56 1.79
N TYR A 9 -5.04 20.27 0.86
CA TYR A 9 -3.69 20.72 1.09
C TYR A 9 -3.63 21.77 2.21
N LEU A 10 -2.99 21.39 3.32
CA LEU A 10 -2.61 22.31 4.38
C LEU A 10 -1.31 23.02 3.99
N ASN A 11 -1.33 24.34 3.90
CA ASN A 11 -0.13 25.11 3.64
C ASN A 11 0.82 25.05 4.84
N ILE A 12 2.08 24.77 4.58
CA ILE A 12 3.12 24.74 5.62
C ILE A 12 3.41 26.17 6.06
N PRO A 13 3.34 26.48 7.36
CA PRO A 13 3.67 27.81 7.88
C PRO A 13 5.08 28.27 7.45
N GLY A 14 5.23 29.56 7.14
CA GLY A 14 6.51 30.13 6.70
C GLY A 14 6.82 29.96 5.20
N THR A 15 6.07 29.13 4.48
CA THR A 15 6.28 28.94 3.02
C THR A 15 5.46 29.90 2.16
N HIS A 16 4.74 30.81 2.77
CA HIS A 16 3.83 31.73 2.08
C HIS A 16 2.84 31.04 1.12
N GLY A 17 2.46 29.77 1.41
CA GLY A 17 1.55 28.97 0.60
C GLY A 17 2.18 28.31 -0.63
N TRP A 18 3.51 28.35 -0.77
CA TRP A 18 4.22 27.62 -1.84
C TRP A 18 4.33 26.12 -1.61
N LEU A 19 4.23 25.70 -0.36
CA LEU A 19 4.34 24.30 0.03
C LEU A 19 3.10 23.87 0.80
N GLY A 20 2.44 22.82 0.33
CA GLY A 20 1.28 22.21 0.97
C GLY A 20 1.44 20.71 1.14
N ILE A 21 0.80 20.17 2.16
CA ILE A 21 0.75 18.73 2.43
C ILE A 21 -0.70 18.26 2.59
N LYS A 22 -0.97 17.05 2.16
CA LYS A 22 -2.21 16.31 2.47
C LYS A 22 -1.90 14.83 2.63
N GLY A 23 -2.83 14.06 3.18
CA GLY A 23 -2.65 12.62 3.29
C GLY A 23 -3.67 11.95 4.18
N HIS A 24 -3.47 10.64 4.37
CA HIS A 24 -4.30 9.86 5.29
C HIS A 24 -3.58 8.64 5.83
N ILE A 25 -4.12 8.12 6.91
CA ILE A 25 -3.82 6.82 7.50
C ILE A 25 -5.15 6.14 7.80
N ALA A 26 -5.30 4.89 7.41
CA ALA A 26 -6.50 4.11 7.66
C ALA A 26 -6.18 2.67 8.07
N PHE A 27 -6.97 2.15 8.98
CA PHE A 27 -7.01 0.75 9.34
C PHE A 27 -8.43 0.22 9.24
N GLY A 28 -8.57 -1.02 8.84
CA GLY A 28 -9.85 -1.65 8.68
C GLY A 28 -9.77 -3.17 8.81
N LYS A 29 -10.93 -3.78 8.69
CA LYS A 29 -11.10 -5.24 8.62
C LYS A 29 -12.00 -5.52 7.44
N THR A 30 -11.67 -6.53 6.66
CA THR A 30 -12.55 -7.01 5.60
C THR A 30 -13.72 -7.78 6.22
N THR A 31 -14.90 -7.62 5.63
CA THR A 31 -16.11 -8.35 6.00
C THR A 31 -16.58 -9.08 4.76
N ASP A 32 -16.42 -10.40 4.73
CA ASP A 32 -16.71 -11.22 3.57
C ASP A 32 -18.00 -12.07 3.69
N GLY A 33 -18.62 -12.08 4.88
CA GLY A 33 -19.90 -12.80 5.09
C GLY A 33 -19.84 -14.27 4.66
N ASN A 34 -18.72 -14.94 4.87
CA ASN A 34 -18.38 -16.30 4.41
C ASN A 34 -18.18 -16.43 2.88
N TRP A 35 -18.23 -15.34 2.12
CA TRP A 35 -18.09 -15.37 0.67
C TRP A 35 -16.82 -16.13 0.21
N GLN A 36 -15.71 -15.97 0.91
CA GLN A 36 -14.45 -16.64 0.60
C GLN A 36 -14.59 -18.18 0.68
N GLU A 37 -15.25 -18.68 1.73
CA GLU A 37 -15.52 -20.11 1.89
C GLU A 37 -16.51 -20.62 0.84
N ASP A 38 -17.56 -19.86 0.57
CA ASP A 38 -18.62 -20.25 -0.39
C ASP A 38 -18.07 -20.36 -1.81
N VAL A 39 -17.18 -19.44 -2.21
CA VAL A 39 -16.59 -19.44 -3.57
C VAL A 39 -15.43 -20.43 -3.69
N ALA A 40 -14.53 -20.49 -2.71
CA ALA A 40 -13.38 -21.38 -2.76
C ALA A 40 -13.77 -22.85 -2.55
N GLY A 41 -14.80 -23.11 -1.73
CA GLY A 41 -15.16 -24.42 -1.26
C GLY A 41 -14.37 -24.83 -0.01
N LYS A 42 -14.96 -25.74 0.78
CA LYS A 42 -14.46 -26.10 2.11
C LYS A 42 -13.06 -26.70 2.15
N ASP A 43 -12.63 -27.31 1.06
CA ASP A 43 -11.33 -28.00 0.97
C ASP A 43 -10.24 -27.17 0.29
N GLN A 44 -10.58 -25.99 -0.22
CA GLN A 44 -9.65 -25.10 -0.88
C GLN A 44 -9.03 -24.09 0.08
N LYS A 45 -7.90 -23.51 -0.31
CA LYS A 45 -7.23 -22.46 0.45
C LYS A 45 -8.04 -21.16 0.36
N TYR A 46 -8.34 -20.56 1.51
CA TYR A 46 -8.93 -19.22 1.60
C TYR A 46 -8.54 -18.55 2.92
N THR A 47 -8.73 -17.22 2.98
CA THR A 47 -8.43 -16.43 4.19
C THR A 47 -9.59 -15.48 4.47
N THR A 48 -10.06 -15.45 5.72
CA THR A 48 -11.16 -14.61 6.15
C THR A 48 -10.72 -13.57 7.19
N ASN A 49 -11.55 -12.53 7.35
CA ASN A 49 -11.36 -11.53 8.40
C ASN A 49 -9.99 -10.84 8.37
N THR A 50 -9.42 -10.66 7.19
CA THR A 50 -8.13 -9.97 7.04
C THR A 50 -8.22 -8.52 7.52
N LEU A 51 -7.13 -8.03 8.03
CA LEU A 51 -6.95 -6.63 8.39
C LEU A 51 -6.38 -5.88 7.18
N TYR A 52 -6.74 -4.62 7.07
CA TYR A 52 -6.33 -3.74 6.00
C TYR A 52 -5.69 -2.47 6.56
N HIS A 53 -4.60 -2.06 5.99
CA HIS A 53 -3.97 -0.78 6.25
C HIS A 53 -3.76 -0.03 4.95
N SER A 54 -4.02 1.28 4.95
CA SER A 54 -3.60 2.18 3.88
C SER A 54 -3.10 3.50 4.43
N LYS A 55 -2.18 4.09 3.70
CA LYS A 55 -1.62 5.40 3.98
C LYS A 55 -1.29 6.11 2.68
N ALA A 56 -1.40 7.42 2.69
CA ALA A 56 -0.96 8.25 1.59
C ALA A 56 -0.42 9.58 2.12
N GLY A 57 0.61 10.07 1.46
CA GLY A 57 1.19 11.39 1.71
C GLY A 57 1.44 12.12 0.39
N PHE A 58 1.08 13.38 0.34
CA PHE A 58 1.27 14.23 -0.84
C PHE A 58 1.90 15.55 -0.44
N ILE A 59 2.80 16.02 -1.26
CA ILE A 59 3.43 17.34 -1.18
C ILE A 59 3.05 18.10 -2.44
N LYS A 60 2.57 19.33 -2.30
CA LYS A 60 2.31 20.26 -3.39
C LYS A 60 3.30 21.41 -3.32
N ILE A 61 3.94 21.72 -4.43
CA ILE A 61 4.86 22.85 -4.61
C ILE A 61 4.31 23.75 -5.70
N GLY A 62 4.26 25.05 -5.44
CA GLY A 62 3.81 26.07 -6.39
C GLY A 62 2.43 26.63 -6.10
N LYS A 63 2.11 27.72 -6.77
CA LYS A 63 0.86 28.47 -6.65
C LYS A 63 0.28 28.73 -8.03
N GLU A 64 -0.72 27.92 -8.42
CA GLU A 64 -1.39 28.05 -9.72
C GLU A 64 -1.96 29.46 -9.95
N ASP A 65 -2.43 30.12 -8.90
CA ASP A 65 -3.04 31.44 -9.00
C ASP A 65 -2.02 32.60 -9.14
N GLN A 66 -0.74 32.36 -8.84
CA GLN A 66 0.33 33.38 -8.92
C GLN A 66 1.28 33.16 -10.09
N CYS A 67 1.79 31.92 -10.22
CA CYS A 67 2.77 31.59 -11.24
C CYS A 67 2.21 30.68 -12.35
N GLY A 68 0.94 30.30 -12.27
CA GLY A 68 0.32 29.41 -13.22
C GLY A 68 0.77 27.95 -13.15
N LEU A 69 1.66 27.60 -12.22
CA LEU A 69 2.27 26.27 -12.14
C LEU A 69 2.21 25.69 -10.74
N SER A 70 1.90 24.40 -10.63
CA SER A 70 2.14 23.61 -9.43
C SER A 70 2.54 22.17 -9.76
N VAL A 71 3.30 21.57 -8.87
CA VAL A 71 3.71 20.16 -8.94
C VAL A 71 3.27 19.48 -7.66
N GLU A 72 2.63 18.35 -7.81
CA GLU A 72 2.22 17.50 -6.70
C GLU A 72 2.96 16.16 -6.81
N PHE A 73 3.61 15.76 -5.74
CA PHE A 73 4.22 14.45 -5.61
C PHE A 73 3.52 13.70 -4.47
N GLY A 74 3.19 12.44 -4.69
CA GLY A 74 2.51 11.59 -3.74
C GLY A 74 3.12 10.21 -3.63
N LEU A 75 2.91 9.59 -2.48
CA LEU A 75 3.17 8.19 -2.22
C LEU A 75 1.92 7.61 -1.57
N GLU A 76 1.35 6.59 -2.20
CA GLU A 76 0.25 5.80 -1.64
C GLU A 76 0.70 4.36 -1.43
N MET A 77 0.27 3.78 -0.32
CA MET A 77 0.60 2.40 0.02
C MET A 77 -0.59 1.74 0.70
N ALA A 78 -0.75 0.44 0.45
CA ALA A 78 -1.71 -0.39 1.15
C ALA A 78 -1.16 -1.79 1.37
N CYS A 79 -1.60 -2.43 2.45
CA CYS A 79 -1.31 -3.83 2.72
C CYS A 79 -2.49 -4.53 3.38
N ILE A 80 -2.50 -5.85 3.26
CA ILE A 80 -3.42 -6.75 3.93
C ILE A 80 -2.60 -7.60 4.89
N PHE A 81 -3.06 -7.76 6.13
CA PHE A 81 -2.38 -8.55 7.15
C PHE A 81 -3.38 -9.25 8.07
N GLY A 82 -2.91 -10.10 8.98
CA GLY A 82 -3.78 -10.78 9.93
C GLY A 82 -4.81 -11.73 9.29
N GLY A 83 -5.94 -11.90 9.93
CA GLY A 83 -7.01 -12.80 9.51
C GLY A 83 -6.82 -14.25 9.91
N THR A 84 -7.63 -15.13 9.34
CA THR A 84 -7.58 -16.58 9.56
C THR A 84 -7.49 -17.28 8.21
N SER A 85 -6.43 -18.03 8.00
CA SER A 85 -6.20 -18.83 6.79
C SER A 85 -6.62 -20.27 7.02
N TYR A 86 -7.25 -20.86 6.01
CA TYR A 86 -7.77 -22.22 6.02
C TYR A 86 -7.13 -23.05 4.92
N ASN A 87 -6.96 -24.35 5.18
CA ASN A 87 -6.50 -25.36 4.24
C ASN A 87 -5.18 -24.98 3.53
N ILE A 88 -4.27 -24.34 4.26
CA ILE A 88 -2.95 -23.97 3.76
C ILE A 88 -1.98 -25.14 3.83
N VAL A 89 -0.90 -25.07 3.05
CA VAL A 89 0.17 -26.07 3.06
C VAL A 89 1.44 -25.38 3.55
N ASP A 90 2.14 -26.00 4.50
CA ASP A 90 3.42 -25.50 4.96
C ASP A 90 4.55 -25.76 3.94
N THR A 91 5.73 -25.21 4.18
CA THR A 91 6.90 -25.41 3.31
C THR A 91 7.40 -26.87 3.24
N LYS A 92 6.92 -27.72 4.16
CA LYS A 92 7.22 -29.18 4.18
C LYS A 92 6.13 -30.03 3.53
N GLY A 93 5.08 -29.38 3.00
CA GLY A 93 3.95 -30.08 2.37
C GLY A 93 2.88 -30.56 3.33
N ASN A 94 2.93 -30.21 4.62
CA ASN A 94 1.90 -30.61 5.58
C ASN A 94 0.67 -29.70 5.46
N LYS A 95 -0.52 -30.29 5.50
CA LYS A 95 -1.77 -29.54 5.52
C LYS A 95 -2.02 -28.94 6.89
N ILE A 96 -2.29 -27.63 6.93
CA ILE A 96 -2.73 -26.90 8.11
C ILE A 96 -4.16 -26.46 7.87
N THR A 97 -5.10 -27.04 8.63
CA THR A 97 -6.53 -26.79 8.43
C THR A 97 -6.92 -25.36 8.78
N VAL A 98 -6.36 -24.80 9.86
CA VAL A 98 -6.66 -23.45 10.33
C VAL A 98 -5.41 -22.79 10.91
N GLN A 99 -5.10 -21.59 10.44
CA GLN A 99 -4.03 -20.75 10.98
C GLN A 99 -4.54 -19.34 11.26
N LYS A 100 -4.38 -18.87 12.48
CA LYS A 100 -4.59 -17.47 12.82
C LYS A 100 -3.31 -16.69 12.53
N ASN A 101 -3.43 -15.67 11.69
CA ASN A 101 -2.33 -14.74 11.37
C ASN A 101 -2.27 -13.64 12.43
N GLY A 102 -1.10 -12.99 12.56
CA GLY A 102 -0.85 -12.00 13.59
C GLY A 102 -1.77 -10.79 13.51
N ALA A 103 -2.29 -10.38 14.66
CA ALA A 103 -3.10 -9.17 14.84
C ALA A 103 -2.71 -8.45 16.14
N SER A 104 -1.45 -8.59 16.58
CA SER A 104 -0.90 -7.89 17.73
C SER A 104 -0.55 -6.44 17.38
N LEU A 105 -0.29 -5.61 18.38
CA LEU A 105 0.16 -4.23 18.15
C LEU A 105 1.44 -4.17 17.27
N LYS A 106 2.32 -5.16 17.41
CA LYS A 106 3.52 -5.28 16.57
C LYS A 106 3.17 -5.50 15.10
N ASP A 107 2.14 -6.30 14.81
CA ASP A 107 1.70 -6.58 13.44
C ASP A 107 1.09 -5.33 12.80
N TYR A 108 0.35 -4.52 13.58
CA TYR A 108 -0.12 -3.20 13.14
C TYR A 108 1.04 -2.24 12.84
N LEU A 109 2.11 -2.25 13.64
CA LEU A 109 3.30 -1.44 13.38
C LEU A 109 4.07 -1.93 12.15
N ASN A 110 4.19 -3.23 11.97
CA ASN A 110 4.80 -3.82 10.77
C ASN A 110 4.00 -3.50 9.51
N ALA A 111 2.67 -3.52 9.58
CA ALA A 111 1.81 -3.08 8.49
C ALA A 111 1.93 -1.57 8.22
N PHE A 112 2.28 -0.76 9.21
CA PHE A 112 2.48 0.67 9.02
C PHE A 112 3.83 1.01 8.37
N ILE A 113 4.89 0.26 8.68
CA ILE A 113 6.25 0.51 8.15
C ILE A 113 6.47 -0.46 6.98
N PRO A 114 6.70 0.03 5.74
CA PRO A 114 7.07 -0.85 4.65
C PRO A 114 8.39 -1.55 4.98
N GLY A 115 8.41 -2.85 4.87
CA GLY A 115 9.58 -3.68 5.16
C GLY A 115 9.56 -4.94 4.31
N GLU A 116 10.65 -5.65 4.29
CA GLU A 116 10.63 -7.04 3.82
C GLU A 116 9.62 -7.78 4.68
N GLY A 117 8.57 -8.29 4.05
CA GLY A 117 7.56 -9.07 4.72
C GLY A 117 8.28 -10.16 5.52
N LYS A 118 8.18 -10.10 6.84
CA LYS A 118 8.69 -11.21 7.63
C LYS A 118 7.87 -12.40 7.22
N ASP A 119 8.52 -13.31 6.54
CA ASP A 119 7.96 -14.63 6.31
C ASP A 119 7.26 -15.07 7.59
N ALA A 120 6.01 -15.45 7.50
CA ALA A 120 5.40 -16.27 8.53
C ALA A 120 6.15 -17.61 8.69
N SER A 121 7.35 -17.67 8.17
CA SER A 121 8.34 -18.73 8.14
C SER A 121 8.83 -19.17 9.51
N GLU A 122 8.58 -18.44 10.58
CA GLU A 122 8.72 -19.02 11.92
C GLU A 122 7.87 -20.29 12.10
N LYS A 123 6.87 -20.49 11.19
CA LYS A 123 6.07 -21.74 11.15
C LYS A 123 6.09 -22.45 9.80
N GLY A 124 6.96 -22.02 8.86
CA GLY A 124 7.07 -22.69 7.56
C GLY A 124 5.84 -22.54 6.66
N VAL A 125 5.05 -21.49 6.81
CA VAL A 125 3.86 -21.24 6.00
C VAL A 125 4.07 -19.98 5.19
N LEU A 126 3.92 -20.09 3.86
CA LEU A 126 3.77 -18.94 2.99
C LEU A 126 2.39 -18.32 3.24
N SER A 127 2.31 -17.39 4.15
CA SER A 127 1.12 -16.54 4.35
C SER A 127 1.44 -15.14 3.83
N ASN A 128 0.39 -14.32 3.63
CA ASN A 128 0.57 -12.91 3.32
C ASN A 128 1.60 -12.31 4.28
N ALA A 129 2.73 -11.93 3.74
CA ALA A 129 3.82 -11.39 4.53
C ALA A 129 3.37 -10.08 5.16
N GLU A 130 3.45 -9.98 6.49
CA GLU A 130 3.18 -8.74 7.20
C GLU A 130 4.21 -7.70 6.77
N GLY A 131 3.74 -6.58 6.20
CA GLY A 131 4.62 -5.53 5.70
C GLY A 131 4.83 -5.53 4.18
N ASP A 132 4.28 -6.53 3.48
CA ASP A 132 4.22 -6.52 2.02
C ASP A 132 3.23 -5.44 1.55
N HIS A 133 3.74 -4.40 0.92
CA HIS A 133 2.98 -3.23 0.53
C HIS A 133 2.88 -3.11 -0.99
N LEU A 134 1.66 -3.02 -1.47
CA LEU A 134 1.39 -2.46 -2.78
C LEU A 134 1.39 -0.93 -2.67
N GLY A 135 2.03 -0.26 -3.61
CA GLY A 135 2.05 1.18 -3.60
C GLY A 135 2.28 1.82 -4.96
N SER A 136 2.20 3.13 -4.98
CA SER A 136 2.48 3.93 -6.16
C SER A 136 3.09 5.28 -5.78
N TYR A 137 4.11 5.68 -6.52
CA TYR A 137 4.54 7.07 -6.60
C TYR A 137 3.67 7.79 -7.62
N LEU A 138 3.17 8.94 -7.22
CA LEU A 138 2.23 9.75 -8.00
C LEU A 138 2.86 11.12 -8.27
N LEU A 139 2.87 11.52 -9.53
CA LEU A 139 3.30 12.85 -9.95
C LEU A 139 2.15 13.53 -10.70
N ARG A 140 1.87 14.77 -10.35
CA ARG A 140 0.96 15.62 -11.09
C ARG A 140 1.57 16.98 -11.31
N ILE A 141 1.56 17.44 -12.54
CA ILE A 141 1.98 18.79 -12.94
C ILE A 141 0.74 19.52 -13.40
N ASN A 142 0.43 20.65 -12.79
CA ASN A 142 -0.68 21.51 -13.19
C ASN A 142 -0.14 22.81 -13.75
N TRP A 143 -0.68 23.19 -14.92
CA TRP A 143 -0.46 24.49 -15.52
C TRP A 143 -1.81 25.17 -15.73
N LYS A 144 -1.88 26.45 -15.36
CA LYS A 144 -3.10 27.26 -15.47
C LYS A 144 -2.77 28.66 -15.99
N ASN A 145 -3.57 29.13 -16.89
CA ASN A 145 -3.63 30.54 -17.28
C ASN A 145 -5.08 31.03 -17.24
N ASN A 146 -5.36 32.22 -17.77
CA ASN A 146 -6.70 32.80 -17.73
C ASN A 146 -7.77 31.96 -18.45
N ASN A 147 -7.40 31.17 -19.46
CA ASN A 147 -8.35 30.46 -20.30
C ASN A 147 -8.23 28.93 -20.20
N TRP A 148 -7.10 28.41 -19.74
CA TRP A 148 -6.80 26.99 -19.78
C TRP A 148 -6.29 26.48 -18.44
N LYS A 149 -6.70 25.25 -18.11
CA LYS A 149 -6.07 24.46 -17.07
C LYS A 149 -5.71 23.10 -17.66
N ILE A 150 -4.41 22.78 -17.65
CA ILE A 150 -3.86 21.54 -18.15
C ILE A 150 -3.18 20.81 -17.00
N SER A 151 -3.42 19.51 -16.87
CA SER A 151 -2.76 18.66 -15.90
C SER A 151 -2.15 17.44 -16.58
N ALA A 152 -0.89 17.16 -16.30
CA ALA A 152 -0.23 15.93 -16.67
C ALA A 152 -0.05 15.05 -15.42
N TYR A 153 -0.21 13.73 -15.60
CA TYR A 153 -0.11 12.74 -14.53
C TYR A 153 0.89 11.67 -14.91
N ALA A 154 1.65 11.22 -13.96
CA ALA A 154 2.47 10.02 -14.07
C ALA A 154 2.37 9.26 -12.75
N ASP A 155 2.36 7.95 -12.84
CA ASP A 155 2.43 7.05 -11.69
C ASP A 155 3.46 5.95 -11.95
N HIS A 156 4.07 5.51 -10.86
CA HIS A 156 4.97 4.36 -10.84
C HIS A 156 4.51 3.42 -9.74
N PHE A 157 3.97 2.30 -10.17
CA PHE A 157 3.49 1.24 -9.30
C PHE A 157 4.65 0.38 -8.81
N PHE A 158 4.61 -0.04 -7.57
CA PHE A 158 5.57 -0.97 -6.99
C PHE A 158 4.86 -1.99 -6.10
N GLU A 159 5.43 -3.17 -6.06
CA GLU A 159 5.09 -4.26 -5.17
C GLU A 159 6.31 -4.49 -4.29
N ASP A 160 6.14 -4.50 -2.98
CA ASP A 160 7.19 -4.65 -1.97
C ASP A 160 8.25 -3.52 -1.89
N GLN A 161 9.20 -3.69 -0.97
CA GLN A 161 10.24 -2.71 -0.69
C GLN A 161 11.27 -2.60 -1.83
N SER A 162 11.55 -3.67 -2.53
CA SER A 162 12.55 -3.71 -3.59
C SER A 162 12.11 -2.89 -4.80
N GLY A 163 10.88 -3.05 -5.24
CA GLY A 163 10.27 -2.23 -6.29
C GLY A 163 10.15 -0.76 -5.90
N MET A 164 9.92 -0.47 -4.60
CA MET A 164 9.85 0.90 -4.08
C MET A 164 11.15 1.68 -4.28
N PHE A 165 12.30 1.03 -4.12
CA PHE A 165 13.61 1.67 -4.26
C PHE A 165 14.27 1.45 -5.62
N LEU A 166 13.58 0.85 -6.59
CA LEU A 166 14.09 0.54 -7.92
C LEU A 166 15.41 -0.27 -7.87
N LEU A 167 15.48 -1.23 -6.97
CA LEU A 167 16.68 -2.04 -6.78
C LEU A 167 16.79 -3.11 -7.87
N ASP A 168 17.98 -3.22 -8.47
CA ASP A 168 18.25 -4.10 -9.61
C ASP A 168 18.12 -5.60 -9.33
N TYR A 169 18.19 -6.03 -8.07
CA TYR A 169 18.18 -7.45 -7.75
C TYR A 169 16.83 -8.16 -8.01
N ASP A 170 15.75 -7.40 -8.15
CA ASP A 170 14.43 -7.96 -8.56
C ASP A 170 14.26 -8.08 -10.08
N GLY A 171 15.28 -7.73 -10.85
CA GLY A 171 15.26 -7.86 -12.31
C GLY A 171 14.50 -6.78 -13.07
N TYR A 172 13.93 -5.79 -12.40
CA TYR A 172 13.18 -4.70 -13.04
C TYR A 172 14.05 -3.77 -13.91
N GLY A 173 15.38 -3.77 -13.72
CA GLY A 173 16.32 -2.94 -14.49
C GLY A 173 17.16 -3.67 -15.51
N SER A 174 17.34 -4.97 -15.40
CA SER A 174 18.35 -5.69 -16.18
C SER A 174 17.87 -6.36 -17.47
N GLY A 175 16.58 -6.45 -17.72
CA GLY A 175 16.01 -7.12 -18.91
C GLY A 175 16.40 -8.60 -19.07
N LYS A 176 16.92 -9.24 -18.02
CA LYS A 176 17.56 -10.55 -18.13
C LYS A 176 16.73 -11.74 -17.69
N ASN A 177 15.56 -11.59 -17.11
CA ASN A 177 14.76 -12.72 -16.64
C ASN A 177 13.28 -12.64 -17.04
N TRP A 178 13.03 -12.73 -18.33
CA TRP A 178 11.76 -13.23 -18.85
C TRP A 178 12.05 -14.54 -19.59
N ASN A 179 12.07 -15.63 -18.85
CA ASN A 179 11.97 -17.00 -19.40
C ASN A 179 10.78 -17.71 -18.80
#